data_d771af97523ca3a979ca0eb30f225717
#
_entry.id   d771af97523ca3a979ca0eb30f225717
#
_cell.length_a   1.000
_cell.length_b   1.000
_cell.length_c   1.000
_cell.angle_alpha   90.00
_cell.angle_beta   90.00
_cell.angle_gamma   90.00
#
_symmetry.space_group_name_H-M   'P 1'
#
loop_
_entity.id
_entity.type
_entity.pdbx_description
1 polymer ?
#
loop_
_entity_poly.entity_id
_entity_poly.type
_entity_poly.pdbx_seq_one_letter_code
_entity_poly.pdbx_strand_id
1 'polypeptide(L)'
;MDTHYAKLDLPFEQSCFVLGTVISKSSDWLVIDVGLKSLGMDHGNPSVHGFDVMFCSDEHTTLAPKKESVNTNVSVGDKLRVIPAHIDPTMAMHELAFLVRGDEVIDSWPIDLRGW
;
A
#
# COMPACT_ATOMS: atom_id res chain seq x y z
N MET A 1 -8.04 8.18 2.79
CA MET A 1 -9.23 7.46 2.26
C MET A 1 -8.74 6.15 1.68
N ASP A 2 -9.38 5.05 2.00
CA ASP A 2 -9.06 3.70 1.54
C ASP A 2 -9.71 3.36 0.18
N THR A 3 -9.52 2.12 -0.30
CA THR A 3 -10.08 1.69 -1.59
C THR A 3 -11.60 1.57 -1.58
N HIS A 4 -12.22 1.37 -0.41
CA HIS A 4 -13.67 1.25 -0.29
C HIS A 4 -14.36 2.61 -0.44
N TYR A 5 -13.91 3.60 0.32
CA TYR A 5 -14.44 4.97 0.25
C TYR A 5 -14.11 5.68 -1.07
N ALA A 6 -13.02 5.30 -1.75
CA ALA A 6 -12.69 5.86 -3.06
C ALA A 6 -13.75 5.63 -4.14
N LYS A 7 -14.66 4.65 -3.94
CA LYS A 7 -15.76 4.35 -4.86
C LYS A 7 -16.98 5.27 -4.70
N LEU A 8 -16.99 6.12 -3.67
CA LEU A 8 -18.15 6.93 -3.31
C LEU A 8 -18.14 8.35 -3.93
N ASP A 9 -17.24 8.63 -4.85
CA ASP A 9 -17.09 9.94 -5.53
C ASP A 9 -17.06 11.12 -4.53
N LEU A 10 -16.29 10.96 -3.45
CA LEU A 10 -16.12 11.98 -2.43
C LEU A 10 -15.03 12.98 -2.85
N PRO A 11 -15.12 14.27 -2.43
CA PRO A 11 -14.15 15.31 -2.77
C PRO A 11 -12.83 15.16 -1.97
N PHE A 12 -12.33 13.94 -1.80
CA PHE A 12 -11.12 13.62 -1.05
C PHE A 12 -10.22 12.69 -1.86
N GLU A 13 -8.92 12.87 -1.76
CA GLU A 13 -7.92 12.00 -2.36
C GLU A 13 -7.42 10.91 -1.40
N GLN A 14 -6.92 9.82 -1.97
CA GLN A 14 -6.23 8.77 -1.21
C GLN A 14 -4.83 9.27 -0.84
N SER A 15 -4.62 9.64 0.42
CA SER A 15 -3.36 10.19 0.92
C SER A 15 -2.66 9.30 1.96
N CYS A 16 -3.32 8.23 2.43
CA CYS A 16 -2.74 7.27 3.35
C CYS A 16 -2.29 6.02 2.59
N PHE A 17 -1.04 5.60 2.80
CA PHE A 17 -0.47 4.39 2.16
C PHE A 17 0.58 3.75 3.06
N VAL A 18 0.79 2.46 2.87
CA VAL A 18 1.96 1.74 3.40
C VAL A 18 3.03 1.71 2.31
N LEU A 19 4.27 2.03 2.67
CA LEU A 19 5.38 2.05 1.71
C LEU A 19 6.01 0.66 1.65
N GLY A 20 5.87 -0.03 0.49
CA GLY A 20 6.49 -1.31 0.23
C GLY A 20 7.77 -1.19 -0.58
N THR A 21 8.72 -2.11 -0.36
CA THR A 21 9.93 -2.26 -1.15
C THR A 21 9.79 -3.47 -2.05
N VAL A 22 10.16 -3.36 -3.32
CA VAL A 22 10.27 -4.51 -4.22
C VAL A 22 11.46 -5.36 -3.80
N ILE A 23 11.21 -6.59 -3.37
CA ILE A 23 12.24 -7.53 -2.90
C ILE A 23 12.54 -8.64 -3.90
N SER A 24 11.64 -8.89 -4.85
CA SER A 24 11.83 -9.88 -5.90
C SER A 24 11.05 -9.49 -7.14
N LYS A 25 11.56 -9.87 -8.32
CA LYS A 25 10.94 -9.58 -9.62
C LYS A 25 11.21 -10.69 -10.62
N SER A 26 10.20 -11.01 -11.44
CA SER A 26 10.29 -11.81 -12.66
C SER A 26 9.79 -11.04 -13.88
N SER A 27 9.61 -11.70 -15.01
CA SER A 27 8.98 -11.10 -16.21
C SER A 27 7.51 -10.73 -15.98
N ASP A 28 6.78 -11.53 -15.18
CA ASP A 28 5.32 -11.49 -15.10
C ASP A 28 4.80 -11.03 -13.73
N TRP A 29 5.66 -10.96 -12.73
CA TRP A 29 5.28 -10.59 -11.36
C TRP A 29 6.45 -9.97 -10.59
N LEU A 30 6.11 -9.30 -9.51
CA LEU A 30 7.04 -8.84 -8.49
C LEU A 30 6.47 -9.08 -7.09
N VAL A 31 7.33 -9.04 -6.08
CA VAL A 31 6.96 -9.18 -4.67
C VAL A 31 7.45 -7.96 -3.90
N ILE A 32 6.58 -7.44 -3.04
CA ILE A 32 6.90 -6.37 -2.10
C ILE A 32 6.84 -6.90 -0.66
N ASP A 33 7.58 -6.23 0.25
CA ASP A 33 7.70 -6.53 1.69
C ASP A 33 6.55 -5.95 2.54
N VAL A 34 5.35 -5.96 2.00
CA VAL A 34 4.12 -5.51 2.67
C VAL A 34 3.08 -6.61 2.57
N GLY A 35 2.43 -6.98 3.66
CA GLY A 35 1.41 -8.01 3.71
C GLY A 35 0.41 -7.81 4.85
N LEU A 36 -0.28 -8.87 5.24
CA LEU A 36 -1.34 -8.89 6.25
C LEU A 36 -0.92 -8.31 7.61
N LYS A 37 0.36 -8.41 7.97
CA LYS A 37 0.88 -7.85 9.23
C LYS A 37 0.96 -6.32 9.24
N SER A 38 0.77 -5.67 8.11
CA SER A 38 0.83 -4.22 7.96
C SER A 38 -0.39 -3.59 7.28
N LEU A 39 -1.38 -4.41 6.89
CA LEU A 39 -2.56 -3.98 6.14
C LEU A 39 -3.85 -4.58 6.71
N GLY A 40 -4.86 -3.76 6.94
CA GLY A 40 -6.22 -4.20 7.18
C GLY A 40 -6.84 -4.72 5.88
N MET A 41 -7.12 -6.01 5.81
CA MET A 41 -7.62 -6.68 4.61
C MET A 41 -9.03 -7.27 4.75
N ASP A 42 -9.75 -6.89 5.77
CA ASP A 42 -11.15 -7.27 6.01
C ASP A 42 -12.11 -6.77 4.92
N HIS A 43 -11.76 -5.70 4.21
CA HIS A 43 -12.48 -5.18 3.05
C HIS A 43 -11.90 -5.63 1.69
N GLY A 44 -10.97 -6.57 1.67
CA GLY A 44 -10.36 -7.12 0.46
C GLY A 44 -8.89 -6.72 0.26
N ASN A 45 -8.42 -6.86 -0.97
CA ASN A 45 -7.03 -6.57 -1.31
C ASN A 45 -6.72 -5.07 -1.31
N PRO A 46 -5.49 -4.68 -0.95
CA PRO A 46 -4.99 -3.32 -1.15
C PRO A 46 -4.91 -2.98 -2.65
N SER A 47 -4.67 -1.72 -2.95
CA SER A 47 -4.45 -1.24 -4.31
C SER A 47 -3.02 -0.74 -4.48
N VAL A 48 -2.40 -1.08 -5.61
CA VAL A 48 -1.08 -0.58 -6.01
C VAL A 48 -1.18 -0.04 -7.43
N HIS A 49 -0.77 1.20 -7.63
CA HIS A 49 -0.88 1.84 -8.95
C HIS A 49 -0.08 1.08 -10.01
N GLY A 50 -0.72 0.77 -11.13
CA GLY A 50 -0.11 0.04 -12.24
C GLY A 50 -0.04 -1.49 -12.08
N PHE A 51 -0.51 -2.03 -10.95
CA PHE A 51 -0.43 -3.46 -10.65
C PHE A 51 -1.76 -4.05 -10.20
N ASP A 52 -1.96 -5.32 -10.47
CA ASP A 52 -2.99 -6.17 -9.89
C ASP A 52 -2.38 -6.97 -8.72
N VAL A 53 -3.08 -7.02 -7.60
CA VAL A 53 -2.70 -7.85 -6.45
C VAL A 53 -3.12 -9.28 -6.74
N MET A 54 -2.14 -10.16 -6.93
CA MET A 54 -2.37 -11.58 -7.16
C MET A 54 -2.58 -12.34 -5.86
N PHE A 55 -1.74 -12.05 -4.87
CA PHE A 55 -1.73 -12.74 -3.59
C PHE A 55 -1.11 -11.86 -2.51
N CYS A 56 -1.70 -11.85 -1.32
CA CYS A 56 -1.16 -11.21 -0.13
C CYS A 56 -0.98 -12.25 0.97
N SER A 57 0.26 -12.44 1.42
CA SER A 57 0.61 -13.27 2.57
C SER A 57 0.86 -12.41 3.81
N ASP A 58 1.34 -13.01 4.89
CA ASP A 58 1.56 -12.31 6.16
C ASP A 58 2.49 -11.11 6.03
N GLU A 59 3.56 -11.25 5.27
CA GLU A 59 4.64 -10.25 5.16
C GLU A 59 4.87 -9.75 3.72
N HIS A 60 4.25 -10.38 2.72
CA HIS A 60 4.54 -10.09 1.33
C HIS A 60 3.28 -10.00 0.47
N THR A 61 3.33 -9.17 -0.55
CA THR A 61 2.30 -9.09 -1.59
C THR A 61 2.93 -9.36 -2.95
N THR A 62 2.33 -10.29 -3.70
CA THR A 62 2.68 -10.58 -5.09
C THR A 62 1.82 -9.75 -6.01
N LEU A 63 2.44 -9.04 -6.92
CA LEU A 63 1.84 -8.09 -7.84
C LEU A 63 2.12 -8.51 -9.30
N ALA A 64 1.12 -8.38 -10.16
CA ALA A 64 1.29 -8.52 -11.61
C ALA A 64 1.11 -7.15 -12.30
N PRO A 65 1.95 -6.79 -13.29
CA PRO A 65 1.75 -5.57 -14.05
C PRO A 65 0.40 -5.58 -14.78
N LYS A 66 -0.35 -4.48 -14.72
CA LYS A 66 -1.58 -4.31 -15.51
C LYS A 66 -1.23 -4.17 -16.99
N LYS A 67 -1.96 -4.86 -17.86
CA LYS A 67 -1.72 -4.86 -19.31
C LYS A 67 -1.79 -3.46 -19.95
N GLU A 68 -2.56 -2.56 -19.38
CA GLU A 68 -2.77 -1.19 -19.88
C GLU A 68 -1.86 -0.14 -19.24
N SER A 69 -0.99 -0.54 -18.30
CA SER A 69 -0.17 0.40 -17.54
C SER A 69 1.12 0.71 -18.26
N VAL A 70 1.31 1.96 -18.65
CA VAL A 70 2.45 2.45 -19.44
C VAL A 70 3.76 2.48 -18.64
N ASN A 71 3.74 2.36 -17.32
CA ASN A 71 4.92 2.60 -16.50
C ASN A 71 5.09 1.59 -15.36
N THR A 72 5.31 0.33 -15.71
CA THR A 72 5.62 -0.75 -14.76
C THR A 72 7.10 -1.13 -14.74
N ASN A 73 7.97 -0.21 -15.19
CA ASN A 73 9.41 -0.45 -15.15
C ASN A 73 9.96 -0.24 -13.74
N VAL A 74 9.70 -1.21 -12.89
CA VAL A 74 10.07 -1.23 -11.47
C VAL A 74 11.18 -2.25 -11.27
N SER A 75 12.17 -1.95 -10.45
CA SER A 75 13.33 -2.78 -10.12
C SER A 75 13.30 -3.22 -8.66
N VAL A 76 14.05 -4.28 -8.33
CA VAL A 76 14.30 -4.65 -6.92
C VAL A 76 14.97 -3.48 -6.20
N GLY A 77 14.42 -3.13 -5.03
CA GLY A 77 14.81 -1.96 -4.23
C GLY A 77 13.90 -0.74 -4.40
N ASP A 78 13.11 -0.68 -5.48
CA ASP A 78 12.16 0.42 -5.69
C ASP A 78 11.04 0.40 -4.66
N LYS A 79 10.48 1.59 -4.38
CA LYS A 79 9.41 1.79 -3.43
C LYS A 79 8.07 1.93 -4.14
N LEU A 80 7.05 1.23 -3.62
CA LEU A 80 5.68 1.30 -4.09
C LEU A 80 4.74 1.75 -2.98
N ARG A 81 3.80 2.62 -3.31
CA ARG A 81 2.74 3.06 -2.41
C ARG A 81 1.59 2.06 -2.47
N VAL A 82 1.29 1.44 -1.33
CA VAL A 82 0.22 0.46 -1.16
C VAL A 82 -0.94 1.13 -0.46
N ILE A 83 -2.04 1.33 -1.17
CA ILE A 83 -3.26 1.92 -0.60
C ILE A 83 -4.04 0.81 0.10
N PRO A 84 -4.29 0.90 1.41
CA PRO A 84 -5.01 -0.15 2.15
C PRO A 84 -6.46 -0.26 1.69
N ALA A 85 -7.01 -1.45 1.80
CA ALA A 85 -8.45 -1.68 1.59
C ALA A 85 -9.28 -1.07 2.73
N HIS A 86 -8.73 -1.04 3.94
CA HIS A 86 -9.35 -0.47 5.13
C HIS A 86 -8.31 0.26 5.98
N ILE A 87 -8.53 1.56 6.22
CA ILE A 87 -7.55 2.40 6.94
C ILE A 87 -7.51 2.09 8.42
N ASP A 88 -8.67 1.95 9.09
CA ASP A 88 -8.74 1.83 10.55
C ASP A 88 -7.87 0.67 11.10
N PRO A 89 -8.06 -0.59 10.67
CA PRO A 89 -7.21 -1.68 11.14
C PRO A 89 -5.76 -1.54 10.64
N THR A 90 -5.53 -0.93 9.48
CA THR A 90 -4.17 -0.65 9.01
C THR A 90 -3.45 0.29 9.97
N MET A 91 -4.06 1.41 10.34
CA MET A 91 -3.47 2.36 11.29
C MET A 91 -3.19 1.71 12.65
N ALA A 92 -4.09 0.83 13.13
CA ALA A 92 -3.89 0.12 14.40
C ALA A 92 -2.66 -0.80 14.44
N MET A 93 -2.15 -1.23 13.28
CA MET A 93 -0.95 -2.08 13.18
C MET A 93 0.36 -1.31 13.21
N HIS A 94 0.33 0.02 13.07
CA HIS A 94 1.53 0.87 13.01
C HIS A 94 1.68 1.77 14.24
N GLU A 95 2.93 2.08 14.59
CA GLU A 95 3.24 2.97 15.72
C GLU A 95 3.36 4.43 15.31
N LEU A 96 3.82 4.66 14.08
CA LEU A 96 4.11 5.98 13.53
C LEU A 96 3.49 6.15 12.14
N ALA A 97 2.99 7.34 11.87
CA ALA A 97 2.66 7.82 10.55
C ALA A 97 3.68 8.88 10.13
N PHE A 98 4.21 8.77 8.92
CA PHE A 98 5.14 9.74 8.34
C PHE A 98 4.39 10.67 7.39
N LEU A 99 4.50 11.97 7.61
CA LEU A 99 3.99 12.97 6.68
C LEU A 99 5.02 13.19 5.57
N VAL A 100 4.59 13.01 4.31
CA VAL A 100 5.49 13.11 3.17
C VAL A 100 5.03 14.21 2.19
N ARG A 101 5.99 14.87 1.57
CA ARG A 101 5.79 15.79 0.46
C ARG A 101 6.64 15.32 -0.71
N GLY A 102 5.99 14.75 -1.74
CA GLY A 102 6.71 14.00 -2.78
C GLY A 102 7.40 12.79 -2.18
N ASP A 103 8.73 12.76 -2.22
CA ASP A 103 9.56 11.69 -1.66
C ASP A 103 10.31 12.10 -0.36
N GLU A 104 10.03 13.29 0.16
CA GLU A 104 10.63 13.82 1.39
C GLU A 104 9.72 13.57 2.59
N VAL A 105 10.26 13.00 3.66
CA VAL A 105 9.60 12.93 4.97
C VAL A 105 9.76 14.29 5.66
N ILE A 106 8.64 14.97 5.93
CA ILE A 106 8.65 16.31 6.53
C ILE A 106 8.23 16.30 8.00
N ASP A 107 7.56 15.23 8.48
CA ASP A 107 7.18 15.10 9.88
C ASP A 107 6.87 13.61 10.19
N SER A 108 6.71 13.30 11.49
CA SER A 108 6.26 11.99 11.96
C SER A 108 5.33 12.14 13.15
N TRP A 109 4.22 11.39 13.14
CA TRP A 109 3.21 11.46 14.18
C TRP A 109 3.00 10.08 14.83
N PRO A 110 2.94 10.01 16.17
CA PRO A 110 2.51 8.77 16.83
C PRO A 110 1.05 8.46 16.51
N ILE A 111 0.74 7.18 16.42
CA ILE A 111 -0.64 6.69 16.27
C ILE A 111 -1.17 6.34 17.66
N ASP A 112 -1.80 7.31 18.32
CA ASP A 112 -2.11 7.27 19.75
C ASP A 112 -3.17 6.21 20.12
N LEU A 113 -4.19 6.03 19.30
CA LEU A 113 -5.33 5.15 19.61
C LEU A 113 -5.22 3.75 18.99
N ARG A 114 -4.02 3.32 18.63
CA ARG A 114 -3.79 1.94 18.23
C ARG A 114 -3.98 0.98 19.41
N GLY A 115 -4.59 -0.16 19.18
CA GLY A 115 -4.78 -1.18 20.23
C GLY A 115 -6.12 -1.08 20.98
N TRP A 116 -7.05 -0.34 20.44
CA TRP A 116 -8.45 -0.32 20.88
C TRP A 116 -9.19 -1.55 20.37
#